data_a640bb18d9cb530c94ccb43b5dd686b3
#
_entry.id   a640bb18d9cb530c94ccb43b5dd686b3
#
_cell.length_a   1.000
_cell.length_b   1.000
_cell.length_c   1.000
_cell.angle_alpha   90.00
_cell.angle_beta   90.00
_cell.angle_gamma   90.00
#
_symmetry.space_group_name_H-M   'P 1'
#
loop_
_entity.id
_entity.type
_entity.pdbx_description
1 polymer ?
#
loop_
_entity_poly.entity_id
_entity_poly.type
_entity_poly.pdbx_seq_one_letter_code
_entity_poly.pdbx_strand_id
1 'polypeptide(L)'
;RRPPRSTLFPYTTLFRSASEVTKVSVITFEDEKFKRAIRSVNIFPDVAILDPSLPATLPAHIAAETGMDALTHALEAYINKNGNDFTDAMAKEAIEGIIEWLPVSVNEGTLEAREKVHNFQCMAGMAFANSGLGMVHGVSHAFGGMYNVAHGLANAVILPYSMYG
;
A
#
# COMPACT_ATOMS: atom_id res chain seq x y z
N ARG A 1 10.76 28.54 -19.72
CA ARG A 1 11.60 27.69 -18.84
C ARG A 1 10.79 26.44 -18.56
N ARG A 2 11.28 25.27 -18.98
CA ARG A 2 10.69 23.99 -18.55
C ARG A 2 10.86 23.88 -17.04
N PRO A 3 9.83 23.47 -16.28
CA PRO A 3 10.03 23.17 -14.88
C PRO A 3 11.13 22.11 -14.74
N PRO A 4 11.91 22.11 -13.64
CA PRO A 4 12.91 21.08 -13.42
C PRO A 4 12.21 19.73 -13.56
N ARG A 5 12.84 18.79 -14.29
CA ARG A 5 12.35 17.41 -14.36
C ARG A 5 12.22 16.95 -12.91
N SER A 6 11.00 16.82 -12.46
CA SER A 6 10.74 16.13 -11.20
C SER A 6 11.51 14.82 -11.29
N THR A 7 12.47 14.65 -10.40
CA THR A 7 13.11 13.35 -10.21
C THR A 7 11.98 12.35 -10.12
N LEU A 8 11.90 11.45 -11.09
CA LEU A 8 11.01 10.31 -11.03
C LEU A 8 11.13 9.75 -9.62
N PHE A 9 10.02 9.69 -8.93
CA PHE A 9 9.94 9.12 -7.59
C PHE A 9 10.76 7.84 -7.55
N PRO A 10 11.59 7.62 -6.52
CA PRO A 10 12.28 6.36 -6.37
C PRO A 10 11.23 5.24 -6.46
N TYR A 11 11.56 4.15 -7.11
CA TYR A 11 10.70 2.97 -7.37
C TYR A 11 9.83 2.54 -6.20
N THR A 12 10.27 2.85 -4.99
CA THR A 12 9.60 2.55 -3.74
C THR A 12 8.23 3.20 -3.55
N THR A 13 7.92 4.29 -4.25
CA THR A 13 6.64 5.00 -4.07
C THR A 13 5.54 4.42 -4.96
N LEU A 14 5.89 3.85 -6.11
CA LEU A 14 4.94 3.30 -7.08
C LEU A 14 4.35 1.94 -6.65
N PHE A 15 5.05 1.18 -5.78
CA PHE A 15 4.67 -0.17 -5.36
C PHE A 15 4.11 -0.26 -3.95
N ARG A 16 3.86 0.88 -3.28
CA ARG A 16 3.50 0.91 -1.86
C ARG A 16 2.03 1.10 -1.58
N SER A 17 1.30 1.74 -2.47
CA SER A 17 0.03 2.35 -2.08
C SER A 17 -1.18 1.85 -2.85
N ALA A 18 -1.00 0.91 -3.78
CA ALA A 18 -2.04 0.55 -4.75
C ALA A 18 -2.66 1.81 -5.41
N SER A 19 -1.83 2.84 -5.64
CA SER A 19 -2.27 4.12 -6.22
C SER A 19 -2.84 3.97 -7.62
N GLU A 20 -2.46 2.90 -8.32
CA GLU A 20 -2.93 2.51 -9.63
C GLU A 20 -4.43 2.15 -9.68
N VAL A 21 -5.04 1.91 -8.51
CA VAL A 21 -6.46 1.55 -8.38
C VAL A 21 -7.20 2.38 -7.33
N THR A 22 -6.66 3.55 -6.97
CA THR A 22 -7.28 4.41 -5.96
C THR A 22 -7.51 5.84 -6.44
N LYS A 23 -8.43 6.54 -5.79
CA LYS A 23 -8.75 7.97 -6.01
C LYS A 23 -8.14 8.87 -4.93
N VAL A 24 -7.03 8.43 -4.32
CA VAL A 24 -6.38 9.12 -3.20
C VAL A 24 -4.93 9.41 -3.54
N SER A 25 -4.50 10.64 -3.28
CA SER A 25 -3.09 11.06 -3.32
C SER A 25 -2.71 11.68 -1.99
N VAL A 26 -1.61 11.19 -1.39
CA VAL A 26 -1.09 11.75 -0.12
C VAL A 26 0.08 12.66 -0.44
N ILE A 27 -0.07 13.95 -0.13
CA ILE A 27 0.95 14.96 -0.36
C ILE A 27 1.57 15.37 0.97
N THR A 28 2.90 15.42 1.00
CA THR A 28 3.65 15.93 2.16
C THR A 28 3.92 17.43 1.96
N PHE A 29 3.51 18.22 2.92
CA PHE A 29 3.85 19.63 3.02
C PHE A 29 5.09 19.73 3.92
N GLU A 30 6.27 19.87 3.30
CA GLU A 30 7.56 19.81 4.01
C GLU A 30 7.71 20.93 5.04
N ASP A 31 7.26 22.13 4.72
CA ASP A 31 7.34 23.30 5.61
C ASP A 31 6.47 23.13 6.87
N GLU A 32 5.32 22.44 6.74
CA GLU A 32 4.38 22.24 7.83
C GLU A 32 4.59 20.89 8.55
N LYS A 33 5.48 20.03 8.03
CA LYS A 33 5.71 18.64 8.47
C LYS A 33 4.41 17.83 8.59
N PHE A 34 3.52 18.05 7.64
CA PHE A 34 2.17 17.51 7.65
C PHE A 34 1.88 16.77 6.34
N LYS A 35 1.15 15.65 6.46
CA LYS A 35 0.66 14.87 5.30
C LYS A 35 -0.84 15.08 5.14
N ARG A 36 -1.26 15.43 3.92
CA ARG A 36 -2.68 15.61 3.59
C ARG A 36 -3.10 14.68 2.45
N ALA A 37 -4.18 13.95 2.66
CA ALA A 37 -4.80 13.14 1.62
C ALA A 37 -5.77 13.99 0.78
N ILE A 38 -5.55 14.02 -0.52
CA ILE A 38 -6.48 14.57 -1.51
C ILE A 38 -7.28 13.39 -2.07
N ARG A 39 -8.60 13.53 -2.08
CA ARG A 39 -9.51 12.51 -2.63
C ARG A 39 -10.35 13.12 -3.74
N SER A 40 -10.26 12.56 -4.94
CA SER A 40 -11.05 13.02 -6.08
C SER A 40 -11.23 11.90 -7.09
N VAL A 41 -12.41 11.82 -7.68
CA VAL A 41 -12.67 10.91 -8.81
C VAL A 41 -11.85 11.30 -10.04
N ASN A 42 -11.42 12.57 -10.14
CA ASN A 42 -10.62 13.06 -11.27
C ASN A 42 -9.17 12.61 -11.25
N ILE A 43 -8.69 12.03 -10.15
CA ILE A 43 -7.34 11.44 -10.05
C ILE A 43 -7.38 9.92 -10.08
N PHE A 44 -8.56 9.32 -10.29
CA PHE A 44 -8.69 7.88 -10.44
C PHE A 44 -8.13 7.47 -11.80
N PRO A 45 -7.19 6.52 -11.89
CA PRO A 45 -6.63 6.08 -13.15
C PRO A 45 -7.68 5.37 -14.03
N ASP A 46 -7.69 5.63 -15.32
CA ASP A 46 -8.57 4.93 -16.28
C ASP A 46 -8.07 3.52 -16.60
N VAL A 47 -6.75 3.29 -16.48
CA VAL A 47 -6.10 2.01 -16.75
C VAL A 47 -4.98 1.79 -15.74
N ALA A 48 -4.94 0.61 -15.13
CA ALA A 48 -3.83 0.13 -14.32
C ALA A 48 -3.06 -0.96 -15.07
N ILE A 49 -1.73 -0.83 -15.14
CA ILE A 49 -0.84 -1.83 -15.77
C ILE A 49 0.07 -2.38 -14.70
N LEU A 50 -0.07 -3.68 -14.42
CA LEU A 50 0.76 -4.41 -13.48
C LEU A 50 1.86 -5.13 -14.26
N ASP A 51 3.07 -4.54 -14.28
CA ASP A 51 4.23 -5.12 -14.94
C ASP A 51 5.14 -5.80 -13.89
N PRO A 52 5.24 -7.14 -13.88
CA PRO A 52 6.02 -7.87 -12.89
C PRO A 52 7.53 -7.63 -12.98
N SER A 53 8.02 -7.07 -14.09
CA SER A 53 9.44 -6.73 -14.23
C SER A 53 9.85 -5.55 -13.36
N LEU A 54 8.92 -4.66 -13.02
CA LEU A 54 9.20 -3.47 -12.24
C LEU A 54 9.60 -3.76 -10.78
N PRO A 55 8.92 -4.66 -10.03
CA PRO A 55 9.35 -5.04 -8.69
C PRO A 55 10.51 -6.06 -8.64
N ALA A 56 10.99 -6.57 -9.78
CA ALA A 56 12.01 -7.61 -9.83
C ALA A 56 13.30 -7.25 -9.07
N THR A 57 13.70 -5.98 -9.10
CA THR A 57 14.94 -5.48 -8.46
C THR A 57 14.69 -4.80 -7.11
N LEU A 58 13.50 -4.93 -6.56
CA LEU A 58 13.15 -4.30 -5.29
C LEU A 58 13.97 -4.87 -4.13
N PRO A 59 14.65 -4.05 -3.32
CA PRO A 59 15.40 -4.54 -2.16
C PRO A 59 14.49 -5.28 -1.17
N ALA A 60 15.01 -6.32 -0.51
CA ALA A 60 14.24 -7.19 0.38
C ALA A 60 13.51 -6.43 1.50
N HIS A 61 14.18 -5.45 2.15
CA HIS A 61 13.55 -4.64 3.20
C HIS A 61 12.38 -3.80 2.68
N ILE A 62 12.50 -3.25 1.46
CA ILE A 62 11.40 -2.49 0.84
C ILE A 62 10.25 -3.43 0.48
N ALA A 63 10.56 -4.64 -0.03
CA ALA A 63 9.53 -5.64 -0.32
C ALA A 63 8.77 -6.04 0.95
N ALA A 64 9.47 -6.23 2.07
CA ALA A 64 8.86 -6.53 3.36
C ALA A 64 7.94 -5.39 3.83
N GLU A 65 8.43 -4.15 3.83
CA GLU A 65 7.65 -2.98 4.22
C GLU A 65 6.40 -2.81 3.36
N THR A 66 6.54 -2.89 2.04
CA THR A 66 5.41 -2.70 1.10
C THR A 66 4.41 -3.85 1.15
N GLY A 67 4.89 -5.08 1.34
CA GLY A 67 4.03 -6.23 1.51
C GLY A 67 3.23 -6.20 2.81
N MET A 68 3.84 -5.77 3.91
CA MET A 68 3.15 -5.56 5.19
C MET A 68 2.15 -4.41 5.12
N ASP A 69 2.44 -3.36 4.36
CA ASP A 69 1.49 -2.29 4.08
C ASP A 69 0.26 -2.83 3.32
N ALA A 70 0.50 -3.63 2.28
CA ALA A 70 -0.56 -4.28 1.51
C ALA A 70 -1.40 -5.25 2.36
N LEU A 71 -0.78 -6.02 3.25
CA LEU A 71 -1.48 -6.87 4.20
C LEU A 71 -2.37 -6.06 5.14
N THR A 72 -1.85 -4.92 5.62
CA THR A 72 -2.62 -4.00 6.48
C THR A 72 -3.81 -3.41 5.73
N HIS A 73 -3.62 -3.00 4.46
CA HIS A 73 -4.71 -2.54 3.60
C HIS A 73 -5.82 -3.58 3.48
N ALA A 74 -5.46 -4.84 3.21
CA ALA A 74 -6.42 -5.91 3.05
C ALA A 74 -7.16 -6.22 4.35
N LEU A 75 -6.45 -6.32 5.48
CA LEU A 75 -7.05 -6.57 6.79
C LEU A 75 -8.00 -5.45 7.22
N GLU A 76 -7.57 -4.19 7.09
CA GLU A 76 -8.44 -3.05 7.43
C GLU A 76 -9.64 -2.94 6.50
N ALA A 77 -9.48 -3.25 5.20
CA ALA A 77 -10.59 -3.30 4.27
C ALA A 77 -11.62 -4.37 4.66
N TYR A 78 -11.12 -5.56 5.05
CA TYR A 78 -11.97 -6.70 5.41
C TYR A 78 -12.82 -6.45 6.65
N ILE A 79 -12.26 -5.78 7.68
CA ILE A 79 -12.99 -5.46 8.91
C ILE A 79 -13.74 -4.14 8.85
N ASN A 80 -13.68 -3.42 7.72
CA ASN A 80 -14.31 -2.10 7.61
C ASN A 80 -15.82 -2.21 7.53
N LYS A 81 -16.51 -1.42 8.34
CA LYS A 81 -17.99 -1.39 8.38
C LYS A 81 -18.66 -1.01 7.05
N ASN A 82 -17.92 -0.40 6.12
CA ASN A 82 -18.42 -0.05 4.78
C ASN A 82 -18.07 -1.16 3.75
N GLY A 83 -17.52 -2.30 4.20
CA GLY A 83 -17.27 -3.46 3.38
C GLY A 83 -18.55 -4.06 2.79
N ASN A 84 -18.39 -4.86 1.75
CA ASN A 84 -19.45 -5.61 1.10
C ASN A 84 -18.85 -6.90 0.52
N ASP A 85 -19.68 -7.82 0.03
CA ASP A 85 -19.26 -9.11 -0.48
C ASP A 85 -18.11 -9.05 -1.50
N PHE A 86 -18.06 -8.01 -2.34
CA PHE A 86 -16.98 -7.84 -3.33
C PHE A 86 -15.68 -7.37 -2.69
N THR A 87 -15.73 -6.39 -1.80
CA THR A 87 -14.55 -5.90 -1.08
C THR A 87 -14.00 -6.98 -0.17
N ASP A 88 -14.86 -7.74 0.48
CA ASP A 88 -14.48 -8.80 1.41
C ASP A 88 -13.83 -9.98 0.68
N ALA A 89 -14.38 -10.37 -0.49
CA ALA A 89 -13.77 -11.39 -1.32
C ALA A 89 -12.37 -11.00 -1.80
N MET A 90 -12.20 -9.76 -2.29
CA MET A 90 -10.88 -9.25 -2.72
C MET A 90 -9.90 -9.13 -1.54
N ALA A 91 -10.36 -8.63 -0.40
CA ALA A 91 -9.53 -8.47 0.78
C ALA A 91 -9.08 -9.82 1.34
N LYS A 92 -9.97 -10.80 1.42
CA LYS A 92 -9.66 -12.15 1.88
C LYS A 92 -8.61 -12.82 0.99
N GLU A 93 -8.80 -12.81 -0.32
CA GLU A 93 -7.86 -13.38 -1.28
C GLU A 93 -6.49 -12.68 -1.20
N ALA A 94 -6.48 -11.35 -1.04
CA ALA A 94 -5.25 -10.58 -0.86
C ALA A 94 -4.53 -10.95 0.44
N ILE A 95 -5.24 -11.14 1.56
CA ILE A 95 -4.66 -11.56 2.84
C ILE A 95 -3.98 -12.92 2.69
N GLU A 96 -4.69 -13.92 2.17
CA GLU A 96 -4.19 -15.28 2.00
C GLU A 96 -2.96 -15.30 1.08
N GLY A 97 -3.05 -14.63 -0.07
CA GLY A 97 -1.95 -14.59 -1.03
C GLY A 97 -0.73 -13.80 -0.55
N ILE A 98 -0.90 -12.69 0.18
CA ILE A 98 0.24 -11.95 0.74
C ILE A 98 0.93 -12.78 1.83
N ILE A 99 0.19 -13.45 2.70
CA ILE A 99 0.77 -14.31 3.74
C ILE A 99 1.59 -15.45 3.12
N GLU A 100 1.11 -16.04 2.04
CA GLU A 100 1.80 -17.11 1.34
C GLU A 100 3.06 -16.63 0.63
N TRP A 101 2.95 -15.56 -0.15
CA TRP A 101 3.99 -15.16 -1.11
C TRP A 101 4.98 -14.10 -0.60
N LEU A 102 4.61 -13.33 0.41
CA LEU A 102 5.50 -12.28 0.93
C LEU A 102 6.81 -12.84 1.49
N PRO A 103 6.83 -13.92 2.28
CA PRO A 103 8.09 -14.51 2.75
C PRO A 103 9.01 -14.94 1.61
N VAL A 104 8.47 -15.56 0.56
CA VAL A 104 9.22 -15.97 -0.64
C VAL A 104 9.74 -14.74 -1.39
N SER A 105 8.88 -13.73 -1.59
CA SER A 105 9.24 -12.48 -2.24
C SER A 105 10.37 -11.74 -1.52
N VAL A 106 10.40 -11.76 -0.19
CA VAL A 106 11.42 -11.09 0.62
C VAL A 106 12.73 -11.88 0.64
N ASN A 107 12.66 -13.19 0.87
CA ASN A 107 13.84 -14.02 1.11
C ASN A 107 14.53 -14.49 -0.18
N GLU A 108 13.74 -14.80 -1.21
CA GLU A 108 14.25 -15.34 -2.45
C GLU A 108 14.22 -14.33 -3.60
N GLY A 109 13.26 -13.40 -3.59
CA GLY A 109 13.14 -12.34 -4.59
C GLY A 109 12.84 -12.85 -6.00
N THR A 110 12.22 -14.03 -6.14
CA THR A 110 11.89 -14.61 -7.44
C THR A 110 10.87 -13.71 -8.18
N LEU A 111 10.93 -13.68 -9.51
CA LEU A 111 10.02 -12.89 -10.32
C LEU A 111 8.56 -13.30 -10.06
N GLU A 112 8.30 -14.58 -9.94
CA GLU A 112 6.97 -15.12 -9.64
C GLU A 112 6.44 -14.59 -8.29
N ALA A 113 7.24 -14.67 -7.22
CA ALA A 113 6.81 -14.18 -5.92
C ALA A 113 6.61 -12.66 -5.91
N ARG A 114 7.43 -11.91 -6.65
CA ARG A 114 7.24 -10.46 -6.84
C ARG A 114 5.93 -10.14 -7.56
N GLU A 115 5.64 -10.87 -8.63
CA GLU A 115 4.39 -10.75 -9.39
C GLU A 115 3.18 -11.08 -8.51
N LYS A 116 3.22 -12.20 -7.77
CA LYS A 116 2.12 -12.61 -6.88
C LYS A 116 1.83 -11.55 -5.83
N VAL A 117 2.84 -11.08 -5.09
CA VAL A 117 2.66 -10.04 -4.08
C VAL A 117 2.12 -8.75 -4.72
N HIS A 118 2.60 -8.36 -5.90
CA HIS A 118 2.12 -7.18 -6.61
C HIS A 118 0.63 -7.30 -6.99
N ASN A 119 0.21 -8.45 -7.49
CA ASN A 119 -1.19 -8.71 -7.83
C ASN A 119 -2.09 -8.65 -6.60
N PHE A 120 -1.71 -9.29 -5.49
CA PHE A 120 -2.47 -9.25 -4.24
C PHE A 120 -2.49 -7.86 -3.60
N GLN A 121 -1.40 -7.09 -3.74
CA GLN A 121 -1.37 -5.68 -3.34
C GLN A 121 -2.40 -4.84 -4.12
N CYS A 122 -2.51 -5.05 -5.43
CA CYS A 122 -3.52 -4.40 -6.25
C CYS A 122 -4.94 -4.80 -5.81
N MET A 123 -5.18 -6.08 -5.53
CA MET A 123 -6.48 -6.55 -5.00
C MET A 123 -6.82 -5.91 -3.66
N ALA A 124 -5.86 -5.82 -2.72
CA ALA A 124 -6.01 -5.09 -1.48
C ALA A 124 -6.38 -3.61 -1.73
N GLY A 125 -5.74 -3.01 -2.75
CA GLY A 125 -6.04 -1.66 -3.22
C GLY A 125 -7.48 -1.48 -3.66
N MET A 126 -7.99 -2.38 -4.49
CA MET A 126 -9.38 -2.36 -4.95
C MET A 126 -10.36 -2.53 -3.77
N ALA A 127 -10.03 -3.38 -2.80
CA ALA A 127 -10.86 -3.56 -1.61
C ALA A 127 -10.94 -2.27 -0.80
N PHE A 128 -9.80 -1.72 -0.33
CA PHE A 128 -9.84 -0.54 0.54
C PHE A 128 -10.29 0.74 -0.17
N ALA A 129 -10.08 0.87 -1.47
CA ALA A 129 -10.56 2.03 -2.22
C ALA A 129 -12.08 2.16 -2.18
N ASN A 130 -12.79 1.06 -1.94
CA ASN A 130 -14.25 0.98 -1.87
C ASN A 130 -14.79 0.84 -0.44
N SER A 131 -14.07 0.17 0.47
CA SER A 131 -14.50 0.01 1.88
C SER A 131 -13.90 1.07 2.81
N GLY A 132 -12.66 1.50 2.55
CA GLY A 132 -11.90 2.42 3.39
C GLY A 132 -10.81 1.71 4.19
N LEU A 133 -10.09 2.51 4.99
CA LEU A 133 -9.03 2.07 5.91
C LEU A 133 -9.47 2.30 7.35
N GLY A 134 -8.68 1.81 8.30
CA GLY A 134 -8.99 1.83 9.72
C GLY A 134 -7.96 2.59 10.57
N MET A 135 -7.83 2.14 11.81
CA MET A 135 -7.04 2.80 12.85
C MET A 135 -5.54 2.68 12.62
N VAL A 136 -5.06 1.56 12.07
CA VAL A 136 -3.62 1.34 11.80
C VAL A 136 -3.08 2.45 10.92
N HIS A 137 -3.74 2.69 9.78
CA HIS A 137 -3.35 3.76 8.86
C HIS A 137 -3.50 5.15 9.48
N GLY A 138 -4.54 5.37 10.29
CA GLY A 138 -4.71 6.64 11.00
C GLY A 138 -3.53 6.96 11.92
N VAL A 139 -3.07 5.99 12.69
CA VAL A 139 -1.93 6.14 13.61
C VAL A 139 -0.62 6.22 12.83
N SER A 140 -0.39 5.34 11.85
CA SER A 140 0.86 5.31 11.09
C SER A 140 1.11 6.58 10.26
N HIS A 141 0.07 7.23 9.76
CA HIS A 141 0.20 8.53 9.09
C HIS A 141 0.71 9.62 10.04
N ALA A 142 0.22 9.64 11.29
CA ALA A 142 0.71 10.57 12.30
C ALA A 142 2.19 10.32 12.63
N PHE A 143 2.58 9.05 12.86
CA PHE A 143 3.97 8.69 13.09
C PHE A 143 4.89 9.02 11.90
N GLY A 144 4.46 8.72 10.69
CA GLY A 144 5.20 9.04 9.49
C GLY A 144 5.38 10.54 9.26
N GLY A 145 4.41 11.37 9.68
CA GLY A 145 4.51 12.83 9.63
C GLY A 145 5.46 13.40 10.69
N MET A 146 5.37 12.91 11.93
CA MET A 146 6.13 13.44 13.07
C MET A 146 7.58 12.94 13.12
N TYR A 147 7.82 11.67 12.80
CA TYR A 147 9.10 10.99 13.03
C TYR A 147 9.80 10.52 11.76
N ASN A 148 9.22 10.80 10.59
CA ASN A 148 9.75 10.36 9.29
C ASN A 148 9.99 8.83 9.21
N VAL A 149 9.15 8.05 9.87
CA VAL A 149 9.17 6.58 9.81
C VAL A 149 8.61 6.12 8.48
N ALA A 150 9.21 5.09 7.88
CA ALA A 150 8.68 4.48 6.67
C ALA A 150 7.27 3.95 6.91
N HIS A 151 6.32 4.26 6.01
CA HIS A 151 4.89 4.00 6.21
C HIS A 151 4.58 2.51 6.42
N GLY A 152 5.12 1.65 5.56
CA GLY A 152 4.92 0.20 5.67
C GLY A 152 5.52 -0.39 6.95
N LEU A 153 6.67 0.12 7.41
CA LEU A 153 7.24 -0.26 8.69
C LEU A 153 6.33 0.15 9.85
N ALA A 154 5.81 1.38 9.84
CA ALA A 154 4.88 1.84 10.86
C ALA A 154 3.63 0.97 10.91
N ASN A 155 3.03 0.66 9.75
CA ASN A 155 1.89 -0.25 9.66
C ASN A 155 2.22 -1.64 10.21
N ALA A 156 3.36 -2.23 9.84
CA ALA A 156 3.78 -3.55 10.32
C ALA A 156 3.91 -3.62 11.85
N VAL A 157 4.43 -2.56 12.46
CA VAL A 157 4.60 -2.48 13.93
C VAL A 157 3.26 -2.27 14.65
N ILE A 158 2.39 -1.42 14.11
CA ILE A 158 1.12 -1.05 14.75
C ILE A 158 0.05 -2.13 14.58
N LEU A 159 0.06 -2.84 13.43
CA LEU A 159 -0.97 -3.82 13.08
C LEU A 159 -1.25 -4.85 14.18
N PRO A 160 -0.28 -5.54 14.79
CA PRO A 160 -0.55 -6.52 15.84
C PRO A 160 -1.30 -5.92 17.04
N TYR A 161 -0.93 -4.71 17.44
CA TYR A 161 -1.57 -4.04 18.59
C TYR A 161 -3.01 -3.65 18.32
N SER A 162 -3.33 -3.31 17.07
CA SER A 162 -4.70 -2.95 16.70
C SER A 162 -5.63 -4.18 16.56
N MET A 163 -5.06 -5.37 16.38
CA MET A 163 -5.81 -6.62 16.27
C MET A 163 -6.19 -7.23 17.62
N TYR A 164 -5.56 -6.78 18.72
CA TYR A 164 -5.83 -7.26 20.09
C TYR A 164 -6.83 -6.38 20.85
N GLY A 165 -7.26 -5.26 20.31
CA GLY A 165 -8.28 -4.35 20.88
C GLY A 165 -9.62 -4.64 20.27
#